data_851338fac4ea4cafc8061cb68e98103b
#
_entry.id   851338fac4ea4cafc8061cb68e98103b
#
_cell.length_a   1.000
_cell.length_b   1.000
_cell.length_c   1.000
_cell.angle_alpha   90.00
_cell.angle_beta   90.00
_cell.angle_gamma   90.00
#
_symmetry.space_group_name_H-M   'P 1'
#
loop_
_entity.id
_entity.type
_entity.pdbx_description
1 polymer ?
#
loop_
_entity_poly.entity_id
_entity_poly.type
_entity_poly.pdbx_seq_one_letter_code
_entity_poly.pdbx_strand_id
1 'polypeptide(L)'
;MIEEGLSSDVPPSSSRLTANFVAQQSASFNADPKLRLAQNAVTRTDVRDVLMRRDASTSFNHNFSVKIGQECKVTDQMQTGRCWIFAALNLMRLAVVEKFNLGDDFELSQSYLFFWDKFEKCNYFLENVLLTASQPLDGRLVQHLLTEPICDGGQWDMVVNLVEKYGVMPKSCFPETKTSSASLWLNRFLTSKLREYALRLRAMVNDGVNQETLGKVKGIMLGDVFKVLSVHFGNVPGGDAPFEWTVTDKHKSFKRFERLTPLGFYGEHVPVKADQMVSIINDPRNPYYKSYSVSYLGNVAGGRIVRYINLPISDLKRYAAATLDAGEPCWMGVDVFKSYHSGLGILDTGMYDYDLVYGVSPGMTKEERLRSGESLMSHAMVFTGYDKREWEEWPNKWRVENSWGDSRGNKGYYLMTDAWFDEYLFQVVVKKRVLDTGLQPLLGDEPVMLPAWDPMGSLACVGREQVGLSPGASGEKEMLTIEALARCRM
;
A
#
# COMPACT_ATOMS: atom_id res chain seq x y z
N MET A 1 -32.64 -34.77 27.63
CA MET A 1 -31.49 -34.26 28.38
C MET A 1 -30.26 -34.70 27.60
N ILE A 2 -29.75 -33.84 26.79
CA ILE A 2 -28.42 -33.98 26.18
C ILE A 2 -27.64 -32.81 26.74
N GLU A 3 -26.83 -33.06 27.78
CA GLU A 3 -25.76 -32.15 28.17
C GLU A 3 -24.68 -32.26 27.09
N GLU A 4 -24.75 -31.39 26.08
CA GLU A 4 -23.58 -31.12 25.28
C GLU A 4 -22.59 -30.39 26.16
N GLY A 5 -21.53 -31.11 26.53
CA GLY A 5 -20.41 -30.56 27.26
C GLY A 5 -19.82 -29.39 26.49
N LEU A 6 -19.94 -28.20 27.04
CA LEU A 6 -19.15 -27.05 26.63
C LEU A 6 -17.68 -27.47 26.76
N SER A 7 -17.05 -27.75 25.61
CA SER A 7 -15.59 -27.81 25.49
C SER A 7 -15.06 -26.52 26.11
N SER A 8 -14.35 -26.61 27.20
CA SER A 8 -13.74 -25.43 27.82
C SER A 8 -12.68 -24.90 26.86
N ASP A 9 -12.85 -23.68 26.34
CA ASP A 9 -11.88 -22.97 25.49
C ASP A 9 -10.58 -22.63 26.26
N VAL A 10 -10.38 -23.27 27.41
CA VAL A 10 -9.23 -23.08 28.29
C VAL A 10 -8.26 -24.25 28.10
N PRO A 11 -6.98 -23.99 27.83
CA PRO A 11 -5.95 -25.03 27.72
C PRO A 11 -5.92 -25.89 28.98
N PRO A 12 -5.74 -27.24 28.87
CA PRO A 12 -5.76 -28.13 30.00
C PRO A 12 -4.65 -27.82 31.01
N SER A 13 -4.89 -28.09 32.29
CA SER A 13 -3.91 -27.84 33.37
C SER A 13 -2.57 -28.58 33.16
N SER A 14 -2.58 -29.69 32.42
CA SER A 14 -1.37 -30.43 32.01
C SER A 14 -0.44 -29.63 31.10
N SER A 15 -0.93 -28.55 30.44
CA SER A 15 -0.15 -27.64 29.60
C SER A 15 0.57 -26.53 30.39
N ARG A 16 0.50 -26.51 31.71
CA ARG A 16 1.18 -25.51 32.54
C ARG A 16 2.70 -25.66 32.47
N LEU A 17 3.39 -24.52 32.27
CA LEU A 17 4.85 -24.51 32.42
C LEU A 17 5.24 -24.91 33.84
N THR A 18 6.08 -25.95 33.97
CA THR A 18 6.55 -26.42 35.29
C THR A 18 7.78 -25.62 35.71
N ALA A 19 7.98 -25.51 37.04
CA ALA A 19 9.20 -24.90 37.60
C ALA A 19 10.47 -25.59 37.10
N ASN A 20 10.42 -26.93 36.95
CA ASN A 20 11.55 -27.69 36.42
C ASN A 20 11.87 -27.34 34.97
N PHE A 21 10.85 -27.19 34.11
CA PHE A 21 11.05 -26.74 32.73
C PHE A 21 11.72 -25.36 32.69
N VAL A 22 11.21 -24.40 33.47
CA VAL A 22 11.78 -23.03 33.53
C VAL A 22 13.23 -23.07 34.05
N ALA A 23 13.52 -23.84 35.08
CA ALA A 23 14.87 -23.99 35.62
C ALA A 23 15.84 -24.59 34.58
N GLN A 24 15.39 -25.60 33.83
CA GLN A 24 16.18 -26.20 32.74
C GLN A 24 16.48 -25.19 31.64
N GLN A 25 15.47 -24.41 31.16
CA GLN A 25 15.68 -23.40 30.16
C GLN A 25 16.63 -22.29 30.63
N SER A 26 16.49 -21.85 31.89
CA SER A 26 17.39 -20.87 32.49
C SER A 26 18.83 -21.38 32.59
N ALA A 27 19.02 -22.63 32.97
CA ALA A 27 20.35 -23.26 33.03
C ALA A 27 20.98 -23.37 31.60
N SER A 28 20.20 -23.80 30.60
CA SER A 28 20.65 -23.88 29.21
C SER A 28 21.05 -22.49 28.66
N PHE A 29 20.23 -21.47 28.87
CA PHE A 29 20.54 -20.10 28.47
C PHE A 29 21.83 -19.57 29.11
N ASN A 30 22.00 -19.79 30.43
CA ASN A 30 23.16 -19.33 31.19
C ASN A 30 24.45 -20.06 30.82
N ALA A 31 24.36 -21.27 30.31
CA ALA A 31 25.51 -22.06 29.84
C ALA A 31 26.01 -21.61 28.46
N ASP A 32 25.20 -20.89 27.67
CA ASP A 32 25.59 -20.41 26.34
C ASP A 32 26.23 -19.01 26.39
N PRO A 33 27.55 -18.89 26.12
CA PRO A 33 28.24 -17.60 26.16
C PRO A 33 27.80 -16.65 25.05
N LYS A 34 27.30 -17.13 23.91
CA LYS A 34 26.79 -16.31 22.81
C LYS A 34 25.49 -15.63 23.21
N LEU A 35 24.54 -16.40 23.79
CA LEU A 35 23.28 -15.85 24.25
C LEU A 35 23.46 -14.82 25.38
N ARG A 36 24.44 -15.07 26.27
CA ARG A 36 24.79 -14.09 27.32
C ARG A 36 25.39 -12.81 26.75
N LEU A 37 26.26 -12.92 25.73
CA LEU A 37 26.80 -11.75 25.03
C LEU A 37 25.69 -10.98 24.29
N ALA A 38 24.82 -11.70 23.59
CA ALA A 38 23.67 -11.12 22.92
C ALA A 38 22.74 -10.39 23.90
N GLN A 39 22.45 -10.99 25.06
CA GLN A 39 21.69 -10.36 26.14
C GLN A 39 22.30 -9.05 26.59
N ASN A 40 23.63 -9.02 26.83
CA ASN A 40 24.34 -7.79 27.23
C ASN A 40 24.24 -6.68 26.20
N ALA A 41 24.24 -7.01 24.90
CA ALA A 41 24.09 -6.07 23.80
C ALA A 41 22.65 -5.59 23.66
N VAL A 42 21.68 -6.52 23.53
CA VAL A 42 20.28 -6.22 23.24
C VAL A 42 19.58 -5.47 24.40
N THR A 43 20.01 -5.71 25.66
CA THR A 43 19.44 -4.98 26.81
C THR A 43 19.89 -3.51 26.91
N ARG A 44 20.81 -3.05 26.07
CA ARG A 44 21.38 -1.70 26.10
C ARG A 44 21.34 -0.95 24.76
N THR A 45 21.08 -1.67 23.67
CA THR A 45 21.11 -1.15 22.30
C THR A 45 19.85 -1.56 21.57
N ASP A 46 19.41 -0.82 20.57
CA ASP A 46 18.29 -1.25 19.70
C ASP A 46 18.62 -2.63 19.11
N VAL A 47 17.69 -3.56 19.25
CA VAL A 47 17.90 -4.93 18.81
C VAL A 47 18.22 -5.03 17.31
N ARG A 48 17.66 -4.15 16.49
CA ARG A 48 17.93 -4.12 15.05
C ARG A 48 19.39 -3.80 14.72
N ASP A 49 20.04 -2.96 15.53
CA ASP A 49 21.46 -2.66 15.39
C ASP A 49 22.35 -3.85 15.74
N VAL A 50 21.90 -4.67 16.71
CA VAL A 50 22.63 -5.90 17.12
C VAL A 50 22.44 -7.02 16.11
N LEU A 51 21.23 -7.15 15.55
CA LEU A 51 20.90 -8.14 14.53
C LEU A 51 21.53 -7.83 13.17
N MET A 52 21.80 -6.54 12.87
CA MET A 52 22.22 -6.10 11.55
C MET A 52 23.59 -6.69 11.18
N ARG A 53 23.65 -7.37 10.06
CA ARG A 53 24.88 -7.93 9.51
C ARG A 53 25.75 -6.81 8.92
N ARG A 54 27.01 -6.74 9.37
CA ARG A 54 27.96 -5.75 8.89
C ARG A 54 28.22 -5.86 7.39
N ASP A 55 28.41 -7.08 6.89
CA ASP A 55 28.63 -7.35 5.47
C ASP A 55 27.44 -6.92 4.60
N ALA A 56 26.20 -7.17 5.04
CA ALA A 56 25.00 -6.70 4.36
C ALA A 56 24.94 -5.16 4.32
N SER A 57 25.36 -4.48 5.38
CA SER A 57 25.34 -3.00 5.43
C SER A 57 26.44 -2.31 4.61
N THR A 58 27.54 -3.01 4.28
CA THR A 58 28.72 -2.43 3.62
C THR A 58 28.94 -2.87 2.19
N SER A 59 28.33 -3.98 1.75
CA SER A 59 28.56 -4.58 0.42
C SER A 59 27.73 -3.96 -0.70
N PHE A 60 26.64 -3.28 -0.37
CA PHE A 60 25.73 -2.74 -1.38
C PHE A 60 26.15 -1.35 -1.84
N ASN A 61 26.04 -1.14 -3.16
CA ASN A 61 26.22 0.16 -3.78
C ASN A 61 25.00 0.51 -4.65
N HIS A 62 24.73 1.79 -4.87
CA HIS A 62 23.61 2.30 -5.65
C HIS A 62 23.96 2.49 -7.15
N ASN A 63 24.85 1.64 -7.70
CA ASN A 63 25.13 1.59 -9.13
C ASN A 63 24.25 0.52 -9.77
N PHE A 64 23.64 0.84 -10.91
CA PHE A 64 22.70 -0.02 -11.61
C PHE A 64 23.04 -0.01 -13.10
N SER A 65 22.99 -1.17 -13.76
CA SER A 65 23.28 -1.32 -15.19
C SER A 65 22.18 -0.75 -16.08
N VAL A 66 20.93 -0.78 -15.61
CA VAL A 66 19.76 -0.21 -16.27
C VAL A 66 19.06 0.78 -15.35
N LYS A 67 18.79 1.99 -15.85
CA LYS A 67 17.97 3.00 -15.18
C LYS A 67 17.09 3.72 -16.20
N ILE A 68 15.90 4.16 -15.76
CA ILE A 68 15.07 5.05 -16.58
C ILE A 68 15.81 6.37 -16.87
N GLY A 69 15.60 6.93 -18.06
CA GLY A 69 16.35 8.12 -18.52
C GLY A 69 16.01 9.41 -17.77
N GLN A 70 14.77 9.60 -17.38
CA GLN A 70 14.32 10.78 -16.61
C GLN A 70 14.07 10.40 -15.15
N GLU A 71 14.74 11.07 -14.22
CA GLU A 71 14.51 10.95 -12.78
C GLU A 71 14.03 12.29 -12.21
N CYS A 72 13.22 12.22 -11.16
CA CYS A 72 12.76 13.37 -10.38
C CYS A 72 13.19 13.23 -8.92
N LYS A 73 13.16 14.34 -8.17
CA LYS A 73 13.28 14.27 -6.71
C LYS A 73 12.17 13.38 -6.15
N VAL A 74 12.52 12.58 -5.16
CA VAL A 74 11.53 11.74 -4.49
C VAL A 74 10.49 12.58 -3.76
N THR A 75 9.28 12.06 -3.71
CA THR A 75 8.16 12.71 -3.03
C THR A 75 8.07 12.27 -1.56
N ASP A 76 7.28 12.98 -0.76
CA ASP A 76 7.04 12.64 0.64
C ASP A 76 5.55 12.58 0.94
N GLN A 77 5.05 11.37 1.27
CA GLN A 77 3.66 11.14 1.65
C GLN A 77 3.36 11.56 3.10
N MET A 78 4.39 11.93 3.84
CA MET A 78 4.29 12.34 5.23
C MET A 78 3.59 11.27 6.10
N GLN A 79 2.73 11.69 7.04
CA GLN A 79 2.02 10.80 7.96
C GLN A 79 0.66 10.33 7.38
N THR A 80 0.71 9.69 6.20
CA THR A 80 -0.50 9.18 5.51
C THR A 80 -0.22 7.86 4.81
N GLY A 81 -1.27 7.06 4.56
CA GLY A 81 -1.19 5.81 3.79
C GLY A 81 -1.37 5.99 2.28
N ARG A 82 -1.01 7.14 1.70
CA ARG A 82 -1.21 7.49 0.28
C ARG A 82 -0.12 6.95 -0.66
N CYS A 83 0.72 6.02 -0.22
CA CYS A 83 1.83 5.49 -1.03
C CYS A 83 1.40 5.10 -2.46
N TRP A 84 0.25 4.49 -2.61
CA TRP A 84 -0.31 4.04 -3.89
C TRP A 84 -0.61 5.20 -4.86
N ILE A 85 -1.13 6.35 -4.35
CA ILE A 85 -1.33 7.58 -5.13
C ILE A 85 0.02 8.21 -5.48
N PHE A 86 0.93 8.31 -4.51
CA PHE A 86 2.27 8.85 -4.73
C PHE A 86 3.03 8.06 -5.79
N ALA A 87 3.07 6.73 -5.67
CA ALA A 87 3.72 5.87 -6.65
C ALA A 87 3.10 6.01 -8.06
N ALA A 88 1.77 6.09 -8.16
CA ALA A 88 1.09 6.27 -9.45
C ALA A 88 1.38 7.63 -10.08
N LEU A 89 1.29 8.71 -9.30
CA LEU A 89 1.57 10.05 -9.79
C LEU A 89 3.07 10.26 -10.08
N ASN A 90 3.98 9.62 -9.34
CA ASN A 90 5.40 9.61 -9.65
C ASN A 90 5.70 8.96 -11.01
N LEU A 91 5.00 7.86 -11.34
CA LEU A 91 5.08 7.25 -12.65
C LEU A 91 4.54 8.18 -13.74
N MET A 92 3.40 8.82 -13.51
CA MET A 92 2.75 9.70 -14.51
C MET A 92 3.50 11.03 -14.73
N ARG A 93 4.10 11.61 -13.68
CA ARG A 93 4.77 12.91 -13.76
C ARG A 93 5.99 12.92 -14.67
N LEU A 94 6.70 11.79 -14.81
CA LEU A 94 7.93 11.72 -15.62
C LEU A 94 7.66 12.13 -17.07
N ALA A 95 6.57 11.63 -17.66
CA ALA A 95 6.18 11.97 -19.01
C ALA A 95 5.72 13.45 -19.16
N VAL A 96 5.16 14.04 -18.08
CA VAL A 96 4.83 15.47 -18.06
C VAL A 96 6.10 16.32 -17.99
N VAL A 97 7.06 15.91 -17.14
CA VAL A 97 8.36 16.57 -17.01
C VAL A 97 9.10 16.56 -18.33
N GLU A 98 9.14 15.45 -19.03
CA GLU A 98 9.74 15.33 -20.35
C GLU A 98 9.01 16.20 -21.38
N LYS A 99 7.69 16.10 -21.48
CA LYS A 99 6.86 16.84 -22.44
C LYS A 99 7.02 18.36 -22.36
N PHE A 100 7.11 18.88 -21.15
CA PHE A 100 7.18 20.33 -20.89
C PHE A 100 8.59 20.82 -20.55
N ASN A 101 9.59 19.93 -20.53
CA ASN A 101 10.97 20.22 -20.13
C ASN A 101 11.07 20.86 -18.74
N LEU A 102 10.36 20.25 -17.75
CA LEU A 102 10.26 20.79 -16.40
C LEU A 102 11.44 20.40 -15.50
N GLY A 103 11.60 21.11 -14.38
CA GLY A 103 12.52 20.73 -13.31
C GLY A 103 12.20 19.35 -12.71
N ASP A 104 13.18 18.79 -12.01
CA ASP A 104 13.09 17.49 -11.33
C ASP A 104 12.21 17.53 -10.06
N ASP A 105 11.77 18.71 -9.65
CA ASP A 105 10.91 18.99 -8.50
C ASP A 105 9.43 19.11 -8.87
N PHE A 106 9.06 18.92 -10.14
CA PHE A 106 7.66 18.92 -10.55
C PHE A 106 6.89 17.74 -9.94
N GLU A 107 5.71 18.04 -9.42
CA GLU A 107 4.78 17.04 -8.91
C GLU A 107 3.36 17.27 -9.43
N LEU A 108 2.61 16.17 -9.60
CA LEU A 108 1.16 16.15 -9.71
C LEU A 108 0.56 16.19 -8.29
N SER A 109 -0.63 16.78 -8.13
CA SER A 109 -1.26 16.92 -6.82
C SER A 109 -1.80 15.60 -6.29
N GLN A 110 -1.14 15.05 -5.29
CA GLN A 110 -1.62 13.90 -4.54
C GLN A 110 -2.82 14.27 -3.65
N SER A 111 -2.83 15.50 -3.12
CA SER A 111 -3.91 16.03 -2.29
C SER A 111 -5.24 16.10 -3.03
N TYR A 112 -5.21 16.43 -4.33
CA TYR A 112 -6.39 16.46 -5.20
C TYR A 112 -7.05 15.08 -5.32
N LEU A 113 -6.29 14.06 -5.70
CA LEU A 113 -6.80 12.69 -5.80
C LEU A 113 -7.21 12.13 -4.43
N PHE A 114 -6.50 12.50 -3.37
CA PHE A 114 -6.80 12.04 -2.02
C PHE A 114 -8.15 12.55 -1.50
N PHE A 115 -8.53 13.80 -1.80
CA PHE A 115 -9.87 14.30 -1.49
C PHE A 115 -10.95 13.43 -2.15
N TRP A 116 -10.82 13.20 -3.45
CA TRP A 116 -11.80 12.43 -4.22
C TRP A 116 -11.84 10.98 -3.78
N ASP A 117 -10.70 10.37 -3.50
CA ASP A 117 -10.64 9.02 -2.94
C ASP A 117 -11.40 8.91 -1.62
N LYS A 118 -11.18 9.86 -0.70
CA LYS A 118 -11.90 9.91 0.57
C LYS A 118 -13.41 10.02 0.37
N PHE A 119 -13.84 10.90 -0.49
CA PHE A 119 -15.26 11.13 -0.75
C PHE A 119 -15.91 9.89 -1.39
N GLU A 120 -15.28 9.33 -2.40
CA GLU A 120 -15.75 8.13 -3.09
C GLU A 120 -15.77 6.89 -2.19
N LYS A 121 -14.74 6.69 -1.36
CA LYS A 121 -14.73 5.59 -0.39
C LYS A 121 -15.86 5.69 0.63
N CYS A 122 -16.20 6.90 1.09
CA CYS A 122 -17.35 7.08 1.96
C CYS A 122 -18.65 6.66 1.26
N ASN A 123 -18.84 7.02 -0.01
CA ASN A 123 -19.98 6.57 -0.79
C ASN A 123 -19.95 5.05 -1.00
N TYR A 124 -18.80 4.49 -1.39
CA TYR A 124 -18.62 3.06 -1.61
C TYR A 124 -18.91 2.24 -0.34
N PHE A 125 -18.47 2.70 0.81
CA PHE A 125 -18.78 2.10 2.11
C PHE A 125 -20.29 2.10 2.39
N LEU A 126 -20.98 3.26 2.19
CA LEU A 126 -22.43 3.35 2.43
C LEU A 126 -23.23 2.48 1.47
N GLU A 127 -22.79 2.31 0.21
CA GLU A 127 -23.39 1.33 -0.72
C GLU A 127 -23.21 -0.10 -0.22
N ASN A 128 -22.01 -0.47 0.24
CA ASN A 128 -21.76 -1.79 0.81
C ASN A 128 -22.59 -2.04 2.08
N VAL A 129 -22.84 -1.01 2.89
CA VAL A 129 -23.75 -1.08 4.05
C VAL A 129 -25.17 -1.42 3.61
N LEU A 130 -25.69 -0.77 2.55
CA LEU A 130 -27.00 -1.05 2.01
C LEU A 130 -27.09 -2.46 1.44
N LEU A 131 -26.08 -2.91 0.69
CA LEU A 131 -26.01 -4.27 0.12
C LEU A 131 -25.96 -5.38 1.19
N THR A 132 -25.41 -5.09 2.35
CA THR A 132 -25.24 -6.06 3.43
C THR A 132 -26.21 -5.83 4.61
N ALA A 133 -27.19 -4.95 4.45
CA ALA A 133 -28.07 -4.54 5.55
C ALA A 133 -28.89 -5.68 6.15
N SER A 134 -29.25 -6.70 5.37
CA SER A 134 -29.98 -7.90 5.82
C SER A 134 -29.08 -8.93 6.53
N GLN A 135 -27.76 -8.81 6.47
CA GLN A 135 -26.84 -9.73 7.13
C GLN A 135 -26.73 -9.39 8.63
N PRO A 136 -26.40 -10.36 9.51
CA PRO A 136 -26.21 -10.09 10.93
C PRO A 136 -25.13 -9.03 11.19
N LEU A 137 -25.39 -8.14 12.15
CA LEU A 137 -24.44 -7.07 12.48
C LEU A 137 -23.10 -7.60 12.98
N ASP A 138 -23.12 -8.71 13.73
CA ASP A 138 -21.96 -9.43 14.27
C ASP A 138 -21.36 -10.45 13.29
N GLY A 139 -21.93 -10.56 12.08
CA GLY A 139 -21.39 -11.42 11.02
C GLY A 139 -20.00 -10.93 10.54
N ARG A 140 -19.11 -11.88 10.23
CA ARG A 140 -17.70 -11.59 9.86
C ARG A 140 -17.57 -10.52 8.79
N LEU A 141 -18.39 -10.57 7.72
CA LEU A 141 -18.30 -9.59 6.64
C LEU A 141 -18.68 -8.19 7.11
N VAL A 142 -19.80 -8.06 7.84
CA VAL A 142 -20.27 -6.76 8.34
C VAL A 142 -19.27 -6.17 9.32
N GLN A 143 -18.72 -6.99 10.22
CA GLN A 143 -17.67 -6.55 11.15
C GLN A 143 -16.39 -6.15 10.44
N HIS A 144 -15.98 -6.87 9.38
CA HIS A 144 -14.85 -6.47 8.55
C HIS A 144 -15.07 -5.08 7.92
N LEU A 145 -16.22 -4.84 7.30
CA LEU A 145 -16.56 -3.52 6.73
C LEU A 145 -16.61 -2.41 7.79
N LEU A 146 -17.15 -2.71 8.97
CA LEU A 146 -17.24 -1.76 10.07
C LEU A 146 -15.91 -1.52 10.79
N THR A 147 -14.93 -2.41 10.68
CA THR A 147 -13.61 -2.25 11.30
C THR A 147 -12.91 -1.03 10.73
N GLU A 148 -12.93 -0.87 9.42
CA GLU A 148 -12.26 0.24 8.73
C GLU A 148 -13.12 0.83 7.60
N PRO A 149 -14.20 1.59 7.94
CA PRO A 149 -15.09 2.21 6.95
C PRO A 149 -14.39 3.13 5.95
N ILE A 150 -13.25 3.69 6.34
CA ILE A 150 -12.41 4.55 5.51
C ILE A 150 -10.95 4.41 5.92
N CYS A 151 -10.07 4.31 4.92
CA CYS A 151 -8.62 4.26 5.07
C CYS A 151 -7.92 5.12 4.01
N ASP A 152 -6.60 5.24 4.10
CA ASP A 152 -5.79 5.99 3.12
C ASP A 152 -5.32 5.12 1.96
N GLY A 153 -5.21 3.81 2.17
CA GLY A 153 -4.65 2.87 1.21
C GLY A 153 -5.51 2.65 -0.05
N GLY A 154 -4.94 2.01 -1.05
CA GLY A 154 -5.64 1.71 -2.30
C GLY A 154 -4.82 0.85 -3.25
N GLN A 155 -5.44 0.40 -4.32
CA GLN A 155 -4.89 -0.45 -5.36
C GLN A 155 -4.81 0.27 -6.71
N TRP A 156 -4.12 -0.31 -7.69
CA TRP A 156 -3.95 0.32 -9.01
C TRP A 156 -5.28 0.66 -9.69
N ASP A 157 -6.25 -0.28 -9.75
CA ASP A 157 -7.55 -0.01 -10.38
C ASP A 157 -8.33 1.10 -9.66
N MET A 158 -8.07 1.32 -8.37
CA MET A 158 -8.62 2.45 -7.64
C MET A 158 -7.98 3.79 -8.09
N VAL A 159 -6.69 3.80 -8.48
CA VAL A 159 -6.09 4.96 -9.17
C VAL A 159 -6.78 5.19 -10.50
N VAL A 160 -6.97 4.14 -11.29
CA VAL A 160 -7.65 4.22 -12.61
C VAL A 160 -9.02 4.87 -12.45
N ASN A 161 -9.83 4.40 -11.49
CA ASN A 161 -11.15 4.99 -11.20
C ASN A 161 -11.09 6.49 -10.92
N LEU A 162 -10.10 6.93 -10.13
CA LEU A 162 -9.97 8.35 -9.77
C LEU A 162 -9.53 9.20 -10.95
N VAL A 163 -8.52 8.79 -11.69
CA VAL A 163 -7.98 9.60 -12.79
C VAL A 163 -8.91 9.64 -13.99
N GLU A 164 -9.69 8.58 -14.24
CA GLU A 164 -10.71 8.57 -15.30
C GLU A 164 -11.91 9.44 -14.93
N LYS A 165 -12.30 9.51 -13.65
CA LYS A 165 -13.48 10.26 -13.21
C LYS A 165 -13.17 11.73 -12.91
N TYR A 166 -11.99 12.02 -12.37
CA TYR A 166 -11.62 13.33 -11.86
C TYR A 166 -10.41 13.97 -12.54
N GLY A 167 -9.63 13.21 -13.31
CA GLY A 167 -8.38 13.69 -13.90
C GLY A 167 -7.27 13.87 -12.88
N VAL A 168 -6.26 14.65 -13.26
CA VAL A 168 -5.14 15.07 -12.40
C VAL A 168 -4.80 16.54 -12.64
N MET A 169 -4.06 17.15 -11.72
CA MET A 169 -3.60 18.51 -11.87
C MET A 169 -2.21 18.72 -11.24
N PRO A 170 -1.47 19.77 -11.63
CA PRO A 170 -0.21 20.11 -11.00
C PRO A 170 -0.37 20.43 -9.50
N LYS A 171 0.60 20.03 -8.68
CA LYS A 171 0.60 20.29 -7.22
C LYS A 171 0.56 21.78 -6.89
N SER A 172 1.14 22.63 -7.74
CA SER A 172 1.08 24.09 -7.58
C SER A 172 -0.35 24.65 -7.68
N CYS A 173 -1.26 23.95 -8.37
CA CYS A 173 -2.66 24.35 -8.51
C CYS A 173 -3.56 23.84 -7.38
N PHE A 174 -3.17 22.74 -6.74
CA PHE A 174 -3.84 22.20 -5.54
C PHE A 174 -2.79 21.61 -4.58
N PRO A 175 -2.22 22.44 -3.70
CA PRO A 175 -1.13 22.05 -2.81
C PRO A 175 -1.59 21.18 -1.64
N GLU A 176 -0.62 20.61 -0.92
CA GLU A 176 -0.88 19.90 0.33
C GLU A 176 -1.44 20.83 1.41
N THR A 177 -2.31 20.27 2.24
CA THR A 177 -2.80 20.88 3.48
C THR A 177 -2.18 20.20 4.69
N LYS A 178 -2.41 20.75 5.89
CA LYS A 178 -1.97 20.07 7.11
C LYS A 178 -2.59 18.68 7.26
N THR A 179 -3.88 18.55 6.91
CA THR A 179 -4.60 17.28 7.01
C THR A 179 -4.19 16.30 5.90
N SER A 180 -3.95 16.77 4.66
CA SER A 180 -3.49 15.88 3.61
C SER A 180 -2.11 15.28 3.91
N SER A 181 -1.32 15.96 4.76
CA SER A 181 -0.02 15.46 5.26
C SER A 181 -0.11 14.67 6.57
N ALA A 182 -1.27 14.64 7.27
CA ALA A 182 -1.49 13.94 8.54
C ALA A 182 -2.97 13.59 8.73
N SER A 183 -3.41 12.51 8.12
CA SER A 183 -4.84 12.15 7.94
C SER A 183 -5.50 11.49 9.16
N LEU A 184 -4.74 11.10 10.18
CA LEU A 184 -5.22 10.28 11.30
C LEU A 184 -6.50 10.82 11.97
N TRP A 185 -6.55 12.12 12.26
CA TRP A 185 -7.70 12.72 12.95
C TRP A 185 -8.94 12.79 12.06
N LEU A 186 -8.77 13.10 10.77
CA LEU A 186 -9.83 13.07 9.79
C LEU A 186 -10.41 11.65 9.66
N ASN A 187 -9.54 10.65 9.51
CA ASN A 187 -9.95 9.24 9.40
C ASN A 187 -10.72 8.78 10.64
N ARG A 188 -10.26 9.14 11.85
CA ARG A 188 -10.95 8.81 13.10
C ARG A 188 -12.35 9.42 13.15
N PHE A 189 -12.49 10.67 12.79
CA PHE A 189 -13.79 11.37 12.77
C PHE A 189 -14.73 10.72 11.74
N LEU A 190 -14.28 10.56 10.49
CA LEU A 190 -15.08 9.95 9.42
C LEU A 190 -15.44 8.49 9.74
N THR A 191 -14.53 7.71 10.30
CA THR A 191 -14.82 6.32 10.72
C THR A 191 -15.96 6.29 11.73
N SER A 192 -15.91 7.15 12.76
CA SER A 192 -16.99 7.24 13.76
C SER A 192 -18.32 7.61 13.12
N LYS A 193 -18.30 8.61 12.23
CA LYS A 193 -19.52 9.11 11.58
C LYS A 193 -20.08 8.10 10.58
N LEU A 194 -19.24 7.41 9.83
CA LEU A 194 -19.68 6.38 8.90
C LEU A 194 -20.28 5.17 9.62
N ARG A 195 -19.75 4.78 10.79
CA ARG A 195 -20.37 3.74 11.62
C ARG A 195 -21.75 4.14 12.10
N GLU A 196 -21.94 5.40 12.56
CA GLU A 196 -23.24 5.93 12.91
C GLU A 196 -24.21 5.87 11.73
N TYR A 197 -23.78 6.30 10.54
CA TYR A 197 -24.57 6.25 9.32
C TYR A 197 -24.90 4.80 8.90
N ALA A 198 -23.97 3.87 9.03
CA ALA A 198 -24.18 2.46 8.76
C ALA A 198 -25.29 1.88 9.62
N LEU A 199 -25.26 2.11 10.93
CA LEU A 199 -26.30 1.63 11.84
C LEU A 199 -27.66 2.22 11.49
N ARG A 200 -27.73 3.53 11.17
CA ARG A 200 -28.96 4.20 10.76
C ARG A 200 -29.52 3.65 9.45
N LEU A 201 -28.70 3.50 8.41
CA LEU A 201 -29.15 2.96 7.12
C LEU A 201 -29.62 1.50 7.27
N ARG A 202 -28.91 0.68 8.03
CA ARG A 202 -29.33 -0.71 8.31
C ARG A 202 -30.67 -0.78 9.03
N ALA A 203 -30.91 0.07 10.02
CA ALA A 203 -32.19 0.15 10.71
C ALA A 203 -33.31 0.52 9.72
N MET A 204 -33.11 1.54 8.89
CA MET A 204 -34.09 1.96 7.89
C MET A 204 -34.40 0.86 6.86
N VAL A 205 -33.41 0.09 6.41
CA VAL A 205 -33.62 -1.06 5.51
C VAL A 205 -34.45 -2.13 6.22
N ASN A 206 -34.15 -2.47 7.47
CA ASN A 206 -34.89 -3.46 8.25
C ASN A 206 -36.32 -3.03 8.56
N ASP A 207 -36.56 -1.72 8.68
CA ASP A 207 -37.89 -1.12 8.85
C ASP A 207 -38.65 -1.01 7.53
N GLY A 208 -38.10 -1.53 6.41
CA GLY A 208 -38.77 -1.56 5.10
C GLY A 208 -38.84 -0.22 4.37
N VAL A 209 -37.96 0.74 4.70
CA VAL A 209 -37.89 2.04 4.01
C VAL A 209 -37.51 1.85 2.54
N ASN A 210 -38.24 2.50 1.64
CA ASN A 210 -38.02 2.36 0.20
C ASN A 210 -36.70 2.94 -0.28
N GLN A 211 -36.22 2.47 -1.43
CA GLN A 211 -34.93 2.83 -2.02
C GLN A 211 -34.79 4.32 -2.31
N GLU A 212 -35.87 5.00 -2.72
CA GLU A 212 -35.84 6.44 -2.98
C GLU A 212 -35.52 7.24 -1.70
N THR A 213 -36.15 6.89 -0.59
CA THR A 213 -35.92 7.53 0.71
C THR A 213 -34.52 7.23 1.24
N LEU A 214 -34.06 5.96 1.12
CA LEU A 214 -32.70 5.56 1.47
C LEU A 214 -31.68 6.38 0.67
N GLY A 215 -31.87 6.57 -0.63
CA GLY A 215 -31.02 7.39 -1.50
C GLY A 215 -30.95 8.85 -1.06
N LYS A 216 -32.12 9.45 -0.70
CA LYS A 216 -32.17 10.83 -0.18
C LYS A 216 -31.41 10.98 1.13
N VAL A 217 -31.60 10.04 2.07
CA VAL A 217 -30.88 10.07 3.36
C VAL A 217 -29.38 9.88 3.17
N LYS A 218 -28.95 8.92 2.32
CA LYS A 218 -27.53 8.74 1.97
C LYS A 218 -26.95 10.02 1.32
N GLY A 219 -27.71 10.69 0.45
CA GLY A 219 -27.29 11.96 -0.15
C GLY A 219 -27.04 13.05 0.89
N ILE A 220 -27.87 13.16 1.94
CA ILE A 220 -27.63 14.09 3.05
C ILE A 220 -26.35 13.72 3.81
N MET A 221 -26.15 12.44 4.12
CA MET A 221 -24.94 11.93 4.78
C MET A 221 -23.67 12.25 3.99
N LEU A 222 -23.70 12.06 2.67
CA LEU A 222 -22.58 12.42 1.79
C LEU A 222 -22.35 13.92 1.73
N GLY A 223 -23.42 14.74 1.79
CA GLY A 223 -23.31 16.20 1.91
C GLY A 223 -22.55 16.62 3.17
N ASP A 224 -22.78 15.96 4.30
CA ASP A 224 -22.03 16.20 5.53
C ASP A 224 -20.56 15.78 5.42
N VAL A 225 -20.29 14.60 4.80
CA VAL A 225 -18.92 14.15 4.50
C VAL A 225 -18.20 15.17 3.62
N PHE A 226 -18.84 15.66 2.55
CA PHE A 226 -18.25 16.65 1.65
C PHE A 226 -17.86 17.94 2.38
N LYS A 227 -18.73 18.44 3.28
CA LYS A 227 -18.44 19.62 4.12
C LYS A 227 -17.19 19.38 4.99
N VAL A 228 -17.12 18.22 5.65
CA VAL A 228 -15.96 17.87 6.49
C VAL A 228 -14.70 17.84 5.65
N LEU A 229 -14.71 17.15 4.51
CA LEU A 229 -13.56 17.08 3.61
C LEU A 229 -13.15 18.47 3.11
N SER A 230 -14.12 19.33 2.72
CA SER A 230 -13.83 20.69 2.26
C SER A 230 -13.22 21.58 3.34
N VAL A 231 -13.57 21.39 4.61
CA VAL A 231 -12.92 22.08 5.73
C VAL A 231 -11.44 21.68 5.86
N HIS A 232 -11.10 20.43 5.57
CA HIS A 232 -9.75 19.91 5.72
C HIS A 232 -8.84 20.13 4.50
N PHE A 233 -9.42 20.11 3.29
CA PHE A 233 -8.65 20.17 2.03
C PHE A 233 -8.82 21.52 1.29
N GLY A 234 -9.81 22.30 1.66
CA GLY A 234 -10.19 23.50 0.92
C GLY A 234 -11.23 23.19 -0.17
N ASN A 235 -11.47 24.18 -1.02
CA ASN A 235 -12.43 24.07 -2.12
C ASN A 235 -11.80 23.30 -3.29
N VAL A 236 -12.16 22.03 -3.44
CA VAL A 236 -11.59 21.12 -4.45
C VAL A 236 -12.36 21.29 -5.78
N PRO A 237 -11.67 21.55 -6.90
CA PRO A 237 -12.32 21.63 -8.20
C PRO A 237 -12.78 20.24 -8.66
N GLY A 238 -13.95 20.15 -9.28
CA GLY A 238 -14.39 18.95 -10.00
C GLY A 238 -13.53 18.69 -11.24
N GLY A 239 -13.68 17.48 -11.80
CA GLY A 239 -12.87 17.06 -12.97
C GLY A 239 -13.00 17.99 -14.20
N ASP A 240 -14.15 18.63 -14.39
CA ASP A 240 -14.42 19.58 -15.47
C ASP A 240 -14.29 21.06 -15.05
N ALA A 241 -13.92 21.33 -13.80
CA ALA A 241 -13.78 22.69 -13.32
C ALA A 241 -12.50 23.34 -13.89
N PRO A 242 -12.58 24.56 -14.46
CA PRO A 242 -11.43 25.19 -15.07
C PRO A 242 -10.43 25.68 -14.01
N PHE A 243 -9.13 25.53 -14.32
CA PHE A 243 -8.03 26.12 -13.55
C PHE A 243 -6.98 26.73 -14.49
N GLU A 244 -6.14 27.59 -13.94
CA GLU A 244 -4.97 28.15 -14.63
C GLU A 244 -3.70 27.45 -14.11
N TRP A 245 -2.80 27.12 -15.02
CA TRP A 245 -1.47 26.62 -14.68
C TRP A 245 -0.40 27.47 -15.33
N THR A 246 0.51 27.97 -14.52
CA THR A 246 1.71 28.68 -14.99
C THR A 246 2.95 27.86 -14.60
N VAL A 247 3.91 27.82 -15.50
CA VAL A 247 5.14 27.05 -15.30
C VAL A 247 6.30 27.70 -16.04
N THR A 248 7.49 27.58 -15.46
CA THR A 248 8.76 27.94 -16.12
C THR A 248 9.56 26.67 -16.36
N ASP A 249 9.95 26.44 -17.61
CA ASP A 249 10.72 25.26 -17.99
C ASP A 249 12.23 25.40 -17.62
N LYS A 250 13.02 24.33 -17.83
CA LYS A 250 14.49 24.32 -17.57
C LYS A 250 15.26 25.41 -18.32
N HIS A 251 14.72 25.89 -19.45
CA HIS A 251 15.30 26.97 -20.24
C HIS A 251 14.83 28.36 -19.80
N LYS A 252 14.12 28.46 -18.66
CA LYS A 252 13.54 29.69 -18.13
C LYS A 252 12.44 30.29 -19.03
N SER A 253 11.86 29.49 -19.91
CA SER A 253 10.71 29.91 -20.73
C SER A 253 9.43 29.81 -19.90
N PHE A 254 8.72 30.92 -19.76
CA PHE A 254 7.43 31.00 -19.07
C PHE A 254 6.34 30.50 -20.00
N LYS A 255 5.44 29.65 -19.45
CA LYS A 255 4.24 29.15 -20.13
C LYS A 255 3.02 29.37 -19.25
N ARG A 256 1.91 29.76 -19.84
CA ARG A 256 0.61 29.90 -19.19
C ARG A 256 -0.41 29.07 -19.93
N PHE A 257 -1.15 28.26 -19.19
CA PHE A 257 -2.25 27.47 -19.69
C PHE A 257 -3.53 27.93 -18.97
N GLU A 258 -4.43 28.53 -19.70
CA GLU A 258 -5.71 29.04 -19.20
C GLU A 258 -6.81 28.01 -19.48
N ARG A 259 -7.80 27.96 -18.58
CA ARG A 259 -8.99 27.11 -18.74
C ARG A 259 -8.72 25.61 -18.90
N LEU A 260 -7.60 25.12 -18.33
CA LEU A 260 -7.41 23.69 -18.18
C LEU A 260 -8.46 23.10 -17.24
N THR A 261 -8.89 21.88 -17.50
CA THR A 261 -9.65 21.10 -16.52
C THR A 261 -8.80 19.91 -16.08
N PRO A 262 -9.00 19.37 -14.86
CA PRO A 262 -8.25 18.19 -14.43
C PRO A 262 -8.37 17.00 -15.39
N LEU A 263 -9.55 16.73 -15.94
CA LEU A 263 -9.77 15.71 -16.96
C LEU A 263 -9.06 16.05 -18.28
N GLY A 264 -9.14 17.31 -18.73
CA GLY A 264 -8.42 17.79 -19.93
C GLY A 264 -6.90 17.67 -19.74
N PHE A 265 -6.38 18.05 -18.57
CA PHE A 265 -4.96 17.93 -18.26
C PHE A 265 -4.50 16.45 -18.31
N TYR A 266 -5.25 15.53 -17.69
CA TYR A 266 -4.99 14.10 -17.77
C TYR A 266 -5.06 13.60 -19.23
N GLY A 267 -6.10 13.97 -19.94
CA GLY A 267 -6.33 13.53 -21.32
C GLY A 267 -5.24 13.97 -22.30
N GLU A 268 -4.82 15.24 -22.23
CA GLU A 268 -3.95 15.88 -23.22
C GLU A 268 -2.46 15.89 -22.81
N HIS A 269 -2.18 15.97 -21.50
CA HIS A 269 -0.83 16.27 -21.01
C HIS A 269 -0.18 15.12 -20.25
N VAL A 270 -0.93 14.08 -19.87
CA VAL A 270 -0.39 12.87 -19.25
C VAL A 270 -0.39 11.73 -20.28
N PRO A 271 0.75 11.43 -20.93
CA PRO A 271 0.82 10.38 -21.95
C PRO A 271 0.56 8.97 -21.41
N VAL A 272 0.85 8.74 -20.13
CA VAL A 272 0.62 7.45 -19.47
C VAL A 272 -0.87 7.32 -19.13
N LYS A 273 -1.53 6.37 -19.80
CA LYS A 273 -2.94 6.06 -19.54
C LYS A 273 -3.04 4.91 -18.56
N ALA A 274 -3.59 5.18 -17.37
CA ALA A 274 -3.67 4.21 -16.28
C ALA A 274 -4.51 2.98 -16.64
N ASP A 275 -5.55 3.13 -17.45
CA ASP A 275 -6.42 2.06 -17.94
C ASP A 275 -5.73 1.10 -18.92
N GLN A 276 -4.59 1.49 -19.51
CA GLN A 276 -3.77 0.64 -20.37
C GLN A 276 -2.80 -0.26 -19.58
N MET A 277 -2.83 -0.18 -18.25
CA MET A 277 -1.98 -0.96 -17.37
C MET A 277 -2.79 -2.06 -16.67
N VAL A 278 -2.10 -3.07 -16.18
CA VAL A 278 -2.69 -4.22 -15.49
C VAL A 278 -1.83 -4.63 -14.31
N SER A 279 -2.50 -5.03 -13.24
CA SER A 279 -1.87 -5.59 -12.05
C SER A 279 -1.61 -7.08 -12.23
N ILE A 280 -0.36 -7.50 -12.09
CA ILE A 280 0.03 -8.89 -11.96
C ILE A 280 0.54 -9.12 -10.55
N ILE A 281 0.12 -10.24 -9.92
CA ILE A 281 0.45 -10.57 -8.54
C ILE A 281 1.19 -11.90 -8.46
N ASN A 282 1.91 -12.09 -7.37
CA ASN A 282 2.43 -13.39 -6.96
C ASN A 282 1.79 -13.79 -5.63
N ASP A 283 0.78 -14.64 -5.72
CA ASP A 283 0.10 -15.26 -4.59
C ASP A 283 0.24 -16.78 -4.65
N PRO A 284 1.23 -17.36 -3.96
CA PRO A 284 1.48 -18.80 -4.01
C PRO A 284 0.39 -19.67 -3.36
N ARG A 285 -0.58 -19.05 -2.65
CA ARG A 285 -1.72 -19.77 -2.04
C ARG A 285 -2.75 -20.22 -3.08
N ASN A 286 -2.76 -19.56 -4.25
CA ASN A 286 -3.77 -19.71 -5.27
C ASN A 286 -3.17 -20.14 -6.62
N PRO A 287 -3.92 -20.88 -7.47
CA PRO A 287 -3.46 -21.27 -8.79
C PRO A 287 -2.94 -20.09 -9.63
N TYR A 288 -1.81 -20.26 -10.27
CA TYR A 288 -1.27 -19.31 -11.23
C TYR A 288 -2.04 -19.33 -12.56
N TYR A 289 -1.83 -18.32 -13.39
CA TYR A 289 -2.46 -18.12 -14.70
C TYR A 289 -3.98 -18.03 -14.63
N LYS A 290 -4.48 -17.34 -13.58
CA LYS A 290 -5.89 -17.03 -13.37
C LYS A 290 -6.09 -15.58 -12.96
N SER A 291 -7.26 -15.06 -13.27
CA SER A 291 -7.72 -13.74 -12.82
C SER A 291 -8.36 -13.82 -11.44
N TYR A 292 -8.03 -12.87 -10.56
CA TYR A 292 -8.56 -12.76 -9.20
C TYR A 292 -9.05 -11.35 -8.90
N SER A 293 -9.96 -11.25 -7.96
CA SER A 293 -10.39 -10.00 -7.34
C SER A 293 -10.66 -10.26 -5.85
N VAL A 294 -10.81 -9.20 -5.08
CA VAL A 294 -11.19 -9.28 -3.66
C VAL A 294 -12.58 -8.67 -3.48
N SER A 295 -13.47 -9.38 -2.81
CA SER A 295 -14.83 -8.91 -2.56
C SER A 295 -14.85 -7.61 -1.74
N TYR A 296 -15.71 -6.69 -2.10
CA TYR A 296 -15.86 -5.38 -1.43
C TYR A 296 -14.60 -4.50 -1.46
N LEU A 297 -13.61 -4.82 -2.29
CA LEU A 297 -12.41 -4.02 -2.48
C LEU A 297 -12.63 -3.02 -3.62
N GLY A 298 -12.65 -1.73 -3.31
CA GLY A 298 -12.85 -0.67 -4.29
C GLY A 298 -12.96 0.71 -3.63
N ASN A 299 -13.09 1.75 -4.45
CA ASN A 299 -13.30 3.11 -3.99
C ASN A 299 -14.48 3.83 -4.67
N VAL A 300 -14.77 3.53 -5.93
CA VAL A 300 -15.82 4.20 -6.70
C VAL A 300 -16.98 3.23 -6.95
N ALA A 301 -18.18 3.57 -6.49
CA ALA A 301 -19.37 2.78 -6.75
C ALA A 301 -19.69 2.77 -8.26
N GLY A 302 -19.84 1.56 -8.84
CA GLY A 302 -20.00 1.37 -10.29
C GLY A 302 -18.73 1.56 -11.10
N GLY A 303 -17.57 1.82 -10.45
CA GLY A 303 -16.26 1.87 -11.10
C GLY A 303 -15.69 0.48 -11.41
N ARG A 304 -14.45 0.46 -11.87
CA ARG A 304 -13.71 -0.79 -12.10
C ARG A 304 -13.48 -1.53 -10.80
N ILE A 305 -13.67 -2.84 -10.82
CA ILE A 305 -13.23 -3.71 -9.73
C ILE A 305 -11.70 -3.86 -9.77
N VAL A 306 -11.08 -4.02 -8.61
CA VAL A 306 -9.67 -4.36 -8.53
C VAL A 306 -9.45 -5.74 -9.12
N ARG A 307 -8.59 -5.86 -10.12
CA ARG A 307 -8.33 -7.12 -10.84
C ARG A 307 -6.85 -7.44 -10.86
N TYR A 308 -6.54 -8.70 -10.64
CA TYR A 308 -5.19 -9.24 -10.66
C TYR A 308 -5.07 -10.42 -11.61
N ILE A 309 -3.91 -10.58 -12.27
CA ILE A 309 -3.49 -11.84 -12.88
C ILE A 309 -2.43 -12.45 -11.98
N ASN A 310 -2.68 -13.65 -11.45
CA ASN A 310 -1.74 -14.35 -10.57
C ASN A 310 -0.72 -15.15 -11.39
N LEU A 311 0.56 -14.85 -11.20
CA LEU A 311 1.68 -15.45 -11.95
C LEU A 311 2.80 -15.91 -11.00
N PRO A 312 3.67 -16.85 -11.44
CA PRO A 312 4.92 -17.17 -10.77
C PRO A 312 5.79 -15.92 -10.60
N ILE A 313 6.61 -15.87 -9.55
CA ILE A 313 7.45 -14.70 -9.24
C ILE A 313 8.44 -14.38 -10.36
N SER A 314 8.94 -15.40 -11.07
CA SER A 314 9.80 -15.25 -12.24
C SER A 314 9.16 -14.44 -13.37
N ASP A 315 7.84 -14.60 -13.58
CA ASP A 315 7.11 -13.79 -14.56
C ASP A 315 7.01 -12.33 -14.13
N LEU A 316 6.80 -12.05 -12.83
CA LEU A 316 6.81 -10.68 -12.31
C LEU A 316 8.17 -10.01 -12.54
N LYS A 317 9.28 -10.72 -12.28
CA LYS A 317 10.65 -10.23 -12.57
C LYS A 317 10.82 -9.90 -14.06
N ARG A 318 10.43 -10.82 -14.92
CA ARG A 318 10.53 -10.66 -16.37
C ARG A 318 9.77 -9.44 -16.88
N TYR A 319 8.53 -9.25 -16.44
CA TYR A 319 7.72 -8.10 -16.86
C TYR A 319 8.21 -6.78 -16.26
N ALA A 320 8.68 -6.78 -15.01
CA ALA A 320 9.28 -5.59 -14.40
C ALA A 320 10.57 -5.19 -15.13
N ALA A 321 11.47 -6.14 -15.42
CA ALA A 321 12.70 -5.88 -16.17
C ALA A 321 12.39 -5.36 -17.59
N ALA A 322 11.49 -6.02 -18.32
CA ALA A 322 11.09 -5.60 -19.67
C ALA A 322 10.47 -4.19 -19.71
N THR A 323 9.74 -3.79 -18.63
CA THR A 323 9.22 -2.43 -18.51
C THR A 323 10.34 -1.41 -18.33
N LEU A 324 11.34 -1.73 -17.50
CA LEU A 324 12.51 -0.88 -17.26
C LEU A 324 13.43 -0.81 -18.50
N ASP A 325 13.59 -1.90 -19.25
CA ASP A 325 14.33 -1.93 -20.52
C ASP A 325 13.69 -1.01 -21.59
N ALA A 326 12.36 -0.85 -21.53
CA ALA A 326 11.64 0.11 -22.34
C ALA A 326 11.79 1.57 -21.88
N GLY A 327 12.59 1.83 -20.81
CA GLY A 327 12.77 3.15 -20.23
C GLY A 327 11.58 3.61 -19.37
N GLU A 328 10.67 2.70 -19.01
CA GLU A 328 9.44 3.02 -18.29
C GLU A 328 9.53 2.58 -16.84
N PRO A 329 9.06 3.41 -15.86
CA PRO A 329 8.98 3.02 -14.45
C PRO A 329 7.85 2.00 -14.24
N CYS A 330 7.98 1.18 -13.19
CA CYS A 330 7.00 0.15 -12.87
C CYS A 330 6.48 0.30 -11.44
N TRP A 331 5.17 0.51 -11.27
CA TRP A 331 4.52 0.54 -9.96
C TRP A 331 4.53 -0.85 -9.34
N MET A 332 4.75 -0.93 -8.03
CA MET A 332 4.77 -2.20 -7.31
C MET A 332 4.13 -2.13 -5.93
N GLY A 333 3.63 -3.28 -5.45
CA GLY A 333 3.11 -3.48 -4.11
C GLY A 333 3.90 -4.53 -3.34
N VAL A 334 4.31 -4.20 -2.11
CA VAL A 334 5.26 -4.98 -1.30
C VAL A 334 4.87 -5.01 0.17
N ASP A 335 5.49 -5.91 0.96
CA ASP A 335 5.55 -5.79 2.42
C ASP A 335 6.87 -5.13 2.84
N VAL A 336 6.89 -3.80 2.83
CA VAL A 336 8.12 -3.00 2.98
C VAL A 336 8.77 -3.13 4.35
N PHE A 337 8.02 -3.53 5.39
CA PHE A 337 8.53 -3.57 6.76
C PHE A 337 9.28 -4.87 7.11
N LYS A 338 9.46 -5.75 6.14
CA LYS A 338 10.17 -7.02 6.32
C LYS A 338 11.62 -6.91 5.87
N SER A 339 12.55 -7.30 6.74
CA SER A 339 13.99 -7.35 6.44
C SER A 339 14.52 -6.12 5.70
N TYR A 340 14.29 -4.93 6.28
CA TYR A 340 14.68 -3.65 5.68
C TYR A 340 15.41 -2.75 6.66
N HIS A 341 16.28 -1.88 6.14
CA HIS A 341 16.91 -0.82 6.90
C HIS A 341 16.61 0.55 6.26
N SER A 342 15.72 1.31 6.87
CA SER A 342 15.21 2.57 6.33
C SER A 342 16.29 3.63 6.11
N GLY A 343 17.20 3.82 7.07
CA GLY A 343 18.28 4.82 6.98
C GLY A 343 19.24 4.54 5.82
N LEU A 344 19.64 3.28 5.61
CA LEU A 344 20.48 2.86 4.49
C LEU A 344 19.72 2.76 3.16
N GLY A 345 18.38 2.64 3.21
CA GLY A 345 17.56 2.40 2.03
C GLY A 345 17.81 1.02 1.40
N ILE A 346 17.95 0.00 2.23
CA ILE A 346 18.23 -1.37 1.80
C ILE A 346 17.08 -2.29 2.19
N LEU A 347 16.61 -3.07 1.23
CA LEU A 347 15.63 -4.15 1.35
C LEU A 347 16.36 -5.46 1.01
N ASP A 348 16.73 -6.24 2.03
CA ASP A 348 17.50 -7.45 1.86
C ASP A 348 17.13 -8.52 2.88
N THR A 349 16.85 -9.76 2.42
CA THR A 349 16.51 -10.89 3.30
C THR A 349 17.64 -11.25 4.24
N GLY A 350 18.89 -10.99 3.85
CA GLY A 350 20.08 -11.22 4.65
C GLY A 350 20.46 -10.09 5.59
N MET A 351 19.62 -9.04 5.74
CA MET A 351 19.94 -7.85 6.55
C MET A 351 20.19 -8.17 8.03
N TYR A 352 19.44 -9.12 8.60
CA TYR A 352 19.44 -9.43 10.02
C TYR A 352 19.80 -10.90 10.28
N ASP A 353 20.72 -11.15 11.22
CA ASP A 353 21.18 -12.46 11.63
C ASP A 353 20.53 -12.93 12.94
N TYR A 354 19.31 -13.43 12.81
CA TYR A 354 18.54 -13.93 13.95
C TYR A 354 19.18 -15.19 14.57
N ASP A 355 19.77 -16.07 13.74
CA ASP A 355 20.40 -17.28 14.22
C ASP A 355 21.63 -16.99 15.08
N LEU A 356 22.46 -16.03 14.67
CA LEU A 356 23.63 -15.62 15.44
C LEU A 356 23.22 -15.04 16.82
N VAL A 357 22.18 -14.22 16.86
CA VAL A 357 21.81 -13.46 18.07
C VAL A 357 20.88 -14.25 18.97
N TYR A 358 19.92 -15.00 18.41
CA TYR A 358 18.90 -15.71 19.18
C TYR A 358 19.05 -17.23 19.19
N GLY A 359 19.85 -17.79 18.28
CA GLY A 359 19.92 -19.25 18.05
C GLY A 359 18.69 -19.83 17.36
N VAL A 360 17.79 -18.96 16.86
CA VAL A 360 16.58 -19.34 16.14
C VAL A 360 16.27 -18.30 15.07
N SER A 361 15.74 -18.73 13.93
CA SER A 361 15.37 -17.85 12.82
C SER A 361 13.91 -18.04 12.41
N PRO A 362 13.23 -17.01 11.86
CA PRO A 362 11.96 -17.19 11.18
C PRO A 362 12.10 -18.14 10.00
N GLY A 363 11.22 -19.15 9.87
CA GLY A 363 11.33 -20.20 8.86
C GLY A 363 10.13 -20.36 7.94
N MET A 364 9.14 -19.44 7.97
CA MET A 364 7.95 -19.54 7.13
C MET A 364 8.24 -19.22 5.67
N THR A 365 7.70 -20.02 4.76
CA THR A 365 7.63 -19.74 3.33
C THR A 365 6.71 -18.52 3.05
N LYS A 366 6.80 -17.93 1.86
CA LYS A 366 5.92 -16.84 1.42
C LYS A 366 4.43 -17.22 1.52
N GLU A 367 4.09 -18.47 1.15
CA GLU A 367 2.73 -18.98 1.28
C GLU A 367 2.27 -19.04 2.74
N GLU A 368 3.10 -19.59 3.63
CA GLU A 368 2.78 -19.71 5.06
C GLU A 368 2.64 -18.33 5.73
N ARG A 369 3.50 -17.37 5.37
CA ARG A 369 3.38 -15.98 5.86
C ARG A 369 2.06 -15.34 5.45
N LEU A 370 1.62 -15.52 4.20
CA LEU A 370 0.32 -15.02 3.74
C LEU A 370 -0.86 -15.72 4.44
N ARG A 371 -0.76 -17.04 4.68
CA ARG A 371 -1.81 -17.82 5.37
C ARG A 371 -1.93 -17.47 6.84
N SER A 372 -0.82 -17.19 7.50
CA SER A 372 -0.77 -16.84 8.93
C SER A 372 -1.00 -15.35 9.20
N GLY A 373 -1.03 -14.51 8.16
CA GLY A 373 -1.09 -13.06 8.30
C GLY A 373 0.24 -12.44 8.77
N GLU A 374 1.36 -13.18 8.70
CA GLU A 374 2.70 -12.66 9.01
C GLU A 374 3.19 -11.68 7.94
N SER A 375 2.74 -11.84 6.70
CA SER A 375 3.06 -10.90 5.61
C SER A 375 1.80 -10.53 4.83
N LEU A 376 1.75 -9.27 4.42
CA LEU A 376 0.67 -8.73 3.61
C LEU A 376 1.19 -7.53 2.79
N MET A 377 0.49 -7.17 1.73
CA MET A 377 0.86 -5.99 0.94
C MET A 377 0.59 -4.72 1.76
N SER A 378 1.65 -4.02 2.13
CA SER A 378 1.60 -2.90 3.06
C SER A 378 2.02 -1.56 2.46
N HIS A 379 2.74 -1.55 1.33
CA HIS A 379 3.31 -0.33 0.74
C HIS A 379 3.41 -0.42 -0.78
N ALA A 380 3.27 0.74 -1.44
CA ALA A 380 3.48 0.88 -2.88
C ALA A 380 4.68 1.78 -3.16
N MET A 381 5.51 1.37 -4.13
CA MET A 381 6.70 2.10 -4.59
C MET A 381 6.83 1.98 -6.11
N VAL A 382 7.93 2.51 -6.67
CA VAL A 382 8.18 2.48 -8.12
C VAL A 382 9.56 1.90 -8.41
N PHE A 383 9.65 0.89 -9.26
CA PHE A 383 10.92 0.48 -9.85
C PHE A 383 11.40 1.52 -10.87
N THR A 384 12.67 1.91 -10.78
CA THR A 384 13.32 2.88 -11.66
C THR A 384 14.62 2.36 -12.26
N GLY A 385 14.99 1.13 -11.98
CA GLY A 385 16.18 0.49 -12.54
C GLY A 385 16.47 -0.87 -11.92
N TYR A 386 17.47 -1.53 -12.46
CA TYR A 386 18.00 -2.78 -11.92
C TYR A 386 19.49 -2.92 -12.26
N ASP A 387 20.16 -3.87 -11.58
CA ASP A 387 21.51 -4.29 -11.92
C ASP A 387 21.51 -5.77 -12.29
N LYS A 388 22.08 -6.11 -13.45
CA LYS A 388 22.18 -7.45 -13.96
C LYS A 388 23.52 -7.62 -14.68
N ARG A 389 24.23 -8.69 -14.38
CA ARG A 389 25.44 -9.08 -15.12
C ARG A 389 25.04 -9.87 -16.37
N GLU A 390 25.90 -9.86 -17.40
CA GLU A 390 25.63 -10.52 -18.68
C GLU A 390 25.34 -12.02 -18.56
N TRP A 391 25.95 -12.68 -17.56
CA TRP A 391 25.79 -14.13 -17.33
C TRP A 391 24.69 -14.50 -16.32
N GLU A 392 23.99 -13.54 -15.74
CA GLU A 392 22.89 -13.77 -14.84
C GLU A 392 21.57 -13.88 -15.62
N GLU A 393 20.69 -14.77 -15.21
CA GLU A 393 19.35 -14.86 -15.78
C GLU A 393 18.47 -13.70 -15.30
N TRP A 394 18.59 -13.36 -14.02
CA TRP A 394 17.78 -12.32 -13.35
C TRP A 394 18.64 -11.18 -12.83
N PRO A 395 18.07 -9.98 -12.63
CA PRO A 395 18.72 -8.90 -11.89
C PRO A 395 19.16 -9.39 -10.49
N ASN A 396 20.33 -8.96 -10.02
CA ASN A 396 20.77 -9.22 -8.66
C ASN A 396 20.24 -8.22 -7.66
N LYS A 397 19.87 -7.02 -8.12
CA LYS A 397 19.27 -5.95 -7.32
C LYS A 397 18.43 -5.01 -8.17
N TRP A 398 17.49 -4.35 -7.52
CA TRP A 398 16.51 -3.45 -8.11
C TRP A 398 16.61 -2.07 -7.47
N ARG A 399 16.47 -1.02 -8.28
CA ARG A 399 16.40 0.36 -7.82
C ARG A 399 14.96 0.79 -7.63
N VAL A 400 14.66 1.37 -6.49
CA VAL A 400 13.31 1.67 -6.05
C VAL A 400 13.19 3.15 -5.68
N GLU A 401 12.24 3.89 -6.24
CA GLU A 401 11.80 5.19 -5.77
C GLU A 401 10.76 5.01 -4.68
N ASN A 402 11.06 5.48 -3.47
CA ASN A 402 10.13 5.49 -2.35
C ASN A 402 9.44 6.86 -2.24
N SER A 403 8.44 7.00 -1.40
CA SER A 403 7.70 8.24 -1.12
C SER A 403 7.82 8.70 0.34
N TRP A 404 9.04 8.62 0.91
CA TRP A 404 9.33 9.01 2.29
C TRP A 404 10.37 10.14 2.39
N GLY A 405 10.44 11.01 1.38
CA GLY A 405 11.40 12.10 1.30
C GLY A 405 12.82 11.63 0.98
N ASP A 406 13.73 12.57 0.89
CA ASP A 406 15.11 12.38 0.40
C ASP A 406 16.15 12.13 1.51
N SER A 407 15.75 12.20 2.77
CA SER A 407 16.66 12.05 3.92
C SER A 407 17.12 10.61 4.18
N ARG A 408 16.59 9.62 3.47
CA ARG A 408 16.83 8.19 3.66
C ARG A 408 17.34 7.54 2.38
N GLY A 409 18.06 6.42 2.54
CA GLY A 409 18.67 5.74 1.42
C GLY A 409 19.57 6.67 0.59
N ASN A 410 19.62 6.46 -0.71
CA ASN A 410 20.33 7.35 -1.62
C ASN A 410 19.36 8.43 -2.16
N LYS A 411 19.21 9.54 -1.43
CA LYS A 411 18.26 10.62 -1.75
C LYS A 411 16.83 10.13 -1.96
N GLY A 412 16.37 9.24 -1.08
CA GLY A 412 15.05 8.65 -1.13
C GLY A 412 14.90 7.42 -2.04
N TYR A 413 15.93 7.08 -2.80
CA TYR A 413 15.97 5.85 -3.57
C TYR A 413 16.53 4.70 -2.73
N TYR A 414 15.89 3.54 -2.85
CA TYR A 414 16.23 2.33 -2.12
C TYR A 414 16.82 1.28 -3.06
N LEU A 415 17.59 0.37 -2.47
CA LEU A 415 18.10 -0.83 -3.11
C LEU A 415 17.31 -2.03 -2.58
N MET A 416 16.78 -2.84 -3.48
CA MET A 416 16.12 -4.10 -3.17
C MET A 416 16.92 -5.24 -3.76
N THR A 417 17.30 -6.24 -2.96
CA THR A 417 17.95 -7.45 -3.49
C THR A 417 16.93 -8.34 -4.21
N ASP A 418 17.40 -9.16 -5.14
CA ASP A 418 16.53 -10.10 -5.87
C ASP A 418 15.89 -11.14 -4.93
N ALA A 419 16.63 -11.59 -3.91
CA ALA A 419 16.10 -12.47 -2.88
C ALA A 419 14.94 -11.81 -2.09
N TRP A 420 15.03 -10.51 -1.83
CA TRP A 420 13.94 -9.78 -1.18
C TRP A 420 12.74 -9.61 -2.11
N PHE A 421 12.97 -9.39 -3.39
CA PHE A 421 11.90 -9.38 -4.41
C PHE A 421 11.09 -10.68 -4.36
N ASP A 422 11.75 -11.84 -4.33
CA ASP A 422 11.07 -13.14 -4.27
C ASP A 422 10.14 -13.27 -3.06
N GLU A 423 10.59 -12.81 -1.91
CA GLU A 423 9.93 -13.07 -0.64
C GLU A 423 8.82 -12.05 -0.29
N TYR A 424 9.00 -10.77 -0.63
CA TYR A 424 8.15 -9.70 -0.10
C TYR A 424 7.52 -8.80 -1.16
N LEU A 425 7.78 -9.04 -2.45
CA LEU A 425 7.02 -8.41 -3.52
C LEU A 425 5.78 -9.25 -3.85
N PHE A 426 4.65 -8.58 -3.92
CA PHE A 426 3.35 -9.20 -4.21
C PHE A 426 2.72 -8.74 -5.51
N GLN A 427 3.02 -7.53 -5.99
CA GLN A 427 2.35 -6.96 -7.16
C GLN A 427 3.31 -6.09 -7.97
N VAL A 428 3.20 -6.17 -9.30
CA VAL A 428 3.73 -5.18 -10.24
C VAL A 428 2.64 -4.76 -11.20
N VAL A 429 2.72 -3.52 -11.69
CA VAL A 429 1.77 -2.96 -12.65
C VAL A 429 2.51 -2.65 -13.93
N VAL A 430 2.10 -3.28 -15.01
CA VAL A 430 2.74 -3.20 -16.31
C VAL A 430 1.74 -2.83 -17.41
N LYS A 431 2.22 -2.32 -18.54
CA LYS A 431 1.33 -2.06 -19.69
C LYS A 431 0.80 -3.36 -20.27
N LYS A 432 -0.49 -3.41 -20.61
CA LYS A 432 -1.14 -4.59 -21.22
C LYS A 432 -0.40 -5.11 -22.44
N ARG A 433 0.23 -4.21 -23.22
CA ARG A 433 0.98 -4.56 -24.44
C ARG A 433 2.25 -5.39 -24.22
N VAL A 434 2.80 -5.41 -22.99
CA VAL A 434 3.99 -6.21 -22.66
C VAL A 434 3.64 -7.60 -22.18
N LEU A 435 2.36 -7.89 -21.92
CA LEU A 435 1.91 -9.24 -21.55
C LEU A 435 1.98 -10.16 -22.77
N ASP A 436 2.42 -11.38 -22.53
CA ASP A 436 2.37 -12.45 -23.53
C ASP A 436 0.96 -12.63 -24.07
N THR A 437 0.84 -12.99 -25.34
CA THR A 437 -0.45 -13.16 -26.02
C THR A 437 -1.35 -14.19 -25.32
N GLY A 438 -0.76 -15.23 -24.69
CA GLY A 438 -1.48 -16.25 -23.93
C GLY A 438 -2.14 -15.71 -22.64
N LEU A 439 -1.71 -14.55 -22.12
CA LEU A 439 -2.31 -13.93 -20.93
C LEU A 439 -3.40 -12.90 -21.26
N GLN A 440 -3.49 -12.46 -22.52
CA GLN A 440 -4.47 -11.45 -22.94
C GLN A 440 -5.93 -11.86 -22.65
N PRO A 441 -6.35 -13.14 -22.86
CA PRO A 441 -7.70 -13.57 -22.54
C PRO A 441 -8.06 -13.39 -21.06
N LEU A 442 -7.10 -13.55 -20.13
CA LEU A 442 -7.34 -13.41 -18.69
C LEU A 442 -7.79 -11.99 -18.28
N LEU A 443 -7.55 -10.98 -19.14
CA LEU A 443 -8.02 -9.62 -18.91
C LEU A 443 -9.54 -9.49 -19.06
N GLY A 444 -10.18 -10.37 -19.85
CA GLY A 444 -11.61 -10.42 -20.08
C GLY A 444 -12.36 -11.45 -19.22
N ASP A 445 -11.66 -12.41 -18.62
CA ASP A 445 -12.26 -13.48 -17.83
C ASP A 445 -12.91 -12.93 -16.55
N GLU A 446 -13.99 -13.57 -16.10
CA GLU A 446 -14.56 -13.31 -14.79
C GLU A 446 -13.55 -13.72 -13.69
N PRO A 447 -13.15 -12.80 -12.78
CA PRO A 447 -12.15 -13.12 -11.78
C PRO A 447 -12.69 -14.02 -10.69
N VAL A 448 -11.85 -14.89 -10.17
CA VAL A 448 -12.14 -15.63 -8.93
C VAL A 448 -12.19 -14.62 -7.77
N MET A 449 -13.33 -14.59 -7.06
CA MET A 449 -13.53 -13.66 -5.95
C MET A 449 -12.93 -14.21 -4.67
N LEU A 450 -11.91 -13.53 -4.16
CA LEU A 450 -11.33 -13.78 -2.83
C LEU A 450 -12.19 -13.10 -1.75
N PRO A 451 -12.16 -13.58 -0.50
CA PRO A 451 -12.92 -12.96 0.58
C PRO A 451 -12.45 -11.52 0.87
N ALA A 452 -13.33 -10.69 1.43
CA ALA A 452 -13.04 -9.28 1.71
C ALA A 452 -11.79 -9.04 2.59
N TRP A 453 -11.45 -9.99 3.44
CA TRP A 453 -10.29 -9.97 4.33
C TRP A 453 -9.05 -10.66 3.75
N ASP A 454 -9.00 -10.89 2.45
CA ASP A 454 -7.85 -11.53 1.82
C ASP A 454 -6.62 -10.60 1.84
N PRO A 455 -5.40 -11.12 2.16
CA PRO A 455 -4.16 -10.36 2.17
C PRO A 455 -3.85 -9.61 0.86
N MET A 456 -4.35 -10.07 -0.29
CA MET A 456 -4.18 -9.35 -1.56
C MET A 456 -4.96 -8.03 -1.63
N GLY A 457 -5.93 -7.82 -0.74
CA GLY A 457 -6.63 -6.54 -0.58
C GLY A 457 -5.99 -5.59 0.43
N SER A 458 -4.99 -6.01 1.18
CA SER A 458 -4.49 -5.31 2.38
C SER A 458 -3.90 -3.92 2.12
N LEU A 459 -3.30 -3.68 0.94
CA LEU A 459 -2.80 -2.34 0.60
C LEU A 459 -3.91 -1.27 0.60
N ALA A 460 -5.14 -1.65 0.32
CA ALA A 460 -6.28 -0.76 0.41
C ALA A 460 -6.80 -0.57 1.85
N CYS A 461 -6.27 -1.35 2.79
CA CYS A 461 -6.58 -1.26 4.21
C CYS A 461 -5.42 -0.68 5.03
N VAL A 462 -4.42 -0.07 4.38
CA VAL A 462 -3.32 0.64 5.04
C VAL A 462 -3.89 1.90 5.69
N GLY A 463 -4.33 1.76 6.90
CA GLY A 463 -4.93 2.80 7.74
C GLY A 463 -4.00 3.17 8.91
N ARG A 464 -4.56 3.38 10.04
CA ARG A 464 -4.08 4.03 11.25
C ARG A 464 -2.68 3.67 11.75
N GLU A 465 -2.13 2.51 11.43
CA GLU A 465 -1.00 1.92 12.14
C GLU A 465 0.35 2.21 11.49
N GLN A 466 0.37 2.38 10.18
CA GLN A 466 1.60 2.72 9.45
C GLN A 466 1.93 4.23 9.49
N VAL A 467 0.95 5.07 9.78
CA VAL A 467 1.12 6.52 9.92
C VAL A 467 2.04 6.90 11.08
N GLY A 468 2.17 6.03 12.09
CA GLY A 468 3.14 6.19 13.18
C GLY A 468 4.58 5.82 12.81
N LEU A 469 4.79 5.13 11.69
CA LEU A 469 6.11 4.67 11.21
C LEU A 469 6.76 5.61 10.20
N SER A 470 6.11 6.74 9.87
CA SER A 470 6.78 7.82 9.13
C SER A 470 7.98 8.31 9.94
N PRO A 471 9.15 8.20 9.40
CA PRO A 471 10.41 8.29 10.12
C PRO A 471 10.88 9.72 10.41
N GLY A 472 10.02 10.57 10.86
CA GLY A 472 10.32 11.97 11.24
C GLY A 472 10.05 12.32 12.71
N ALA A 473 9.62 11.36 13.54
CA ALA A 473 9.43 11.57 14.97
C ALA A 473 10.51 10.83 15.76
N SER A 474 11.32 11.56 16.52
CA SER A 474 12.27 11.05 17.50
C SER A 474 11.78 9.80 18.25
N GLY A 475 12.69 8.85 18.46
CA GLY A 475 12.58 7.46 18.99
C GLY A 475 11.52 7.02 20.01
N GLU A 476 10.69 7.91 20.55
CA GLU A 476 9.69 7.58 21.58
C GLU A 476 8.33 7.06 21.03
N LYS A 477 8.08 7.15 19.72
CA LYS A 477 6.78 6.78 19.10
C LYS A 477 6.73 5.39 18.46
N GLU A 478 7.84 4.68 18.36
CA GLU A 478 7.88 3.32 17.80
C GLU A 478 7.22 2.26 18.68
N MET A 479 7.11 2.48 19.98
CA MET A 479 6.56 1.50 20.94
C MET A 479 5.04 1.31 20.90
N LEU A 480 4.28 2.24 20.32
CA LEU A 480 2.81 2.14 20.25
C LEU A 480 2.29 1.28 19.08
N THR A 481 3.17 0.82 18.19
CA THR A 481 2.79 0.23 16.91
C THR A 481 2.62 -1.29 16.96
N ILE A 482 3.26 -1.98 17.91
CA ILE A 482 3.20 -3.45 18.03
C ILE A 482 1.85 -3.93 18.57
N GLU A 483 1.21 -3.16 19.45
CA GLU A 483 -0.13 -3.49 19.97
C GLU A 483 -1.26 -3.33 18.95
N ALA A 484 -1.06 -2.51 17.95
CA ALA A 484 -2.06 -2.16 16.95
C ALA A 484 -2.17 -3.19 15.82
N LEU A 485 -1.06 -3.83 15.42
CA LEU A 485 -1.05 -4.94 14.44
C LEU A 485 -1.83 -6.18 14.93
N ALA A 486 -1.99 -6.34 16.24
CA ALA A 486 -2.74 -7.45 16.81
C ALA A 486 -4.27 -7.30 16.68
N ARG A 487 -4.80 -6.09 16.46
CA ARG A 487 -6.26 -5.83 16.41
C ARG A 487 -6.90 -5.95 15.04
N CYS A 488 -6.15 -5.95 13.95
CA CYS A 488 -6.66 -6.26 12.61
C CYS A 488 -6.86 -7.76 12.35
N ARG A 489 -6.55 -8.61 13.32
CA ARG A 489 -6.54 -10.08 13.18
C ARG A 489 -7.77 -10.80 13.72
N MET A 490 -8.81 -10.08 14.20
CA MET A 490 -10.05 -10.73 14.68
C MET A 490 -11.21 -10.57 13.72
#